data_d08a7bbe63fcd7644e30adf0736d468a
#
_entry.id   d08a7bbe63fcd7644e30adf0736d468a
#
_cell.length_a   1.000
_cell.length_b   1.000
_cell.length_c   1.000
_cell.angle_alpha   90.00
_cell.angle_beta   90.00
_cell.angle_gamma   90.00
#
_symmetry.space_group_name_H-M   'P 1'
#
loop_
_entity.id
_entity.type
_entity.pdbx_description
1 polymer ?
#
loop_
_entity_poly.entity_id
_entity_poly.type
_entity_poly.pdbx_seq_one_letter_code
_entity_poly.pdbx_strand_id
1 'polypeptide(L)' 'MIPLFKLTVTDEFHEKYVFESEDREEILDRVALWLAQLENTPIYDLHIEVNK' A
#
# COMPACT_ATOMS: atom_id res chain seq x y z
N MET A 1 -22.63 3.52 2.15
CA MET A 1 -21.61 2.46 2.03
C MET A 1 -20.22 3.04 2.32
N ILE A 2 -19.46 2.37 3.18
CA ILE A 2 -18.11 2.82 3.52
C ILE A 2 -17.13 2.24 2.50
N PRO A 3 -16.32 3.08 1.84
CA PRO A 3 -15.37 2.57 0.86
C PRO A 3 -14.25 1.79 1.55
N LEU A 4 -13.82 0.72 0.91
CA LEU A 4 -12.68 -0.06 1.37
C LEU A 4 -11.49 0.28 0.48
N PHE A 5 -10.40 0.69 1.11
CA PHE A 5 -9.16 0.98 0.41
C PHE A 5 -8.25 -0.22 0.49
N LYS A 6 -7.67 -0.59 -0.64
CA LYS A 6 -6.77 -1.72 -0.72
C LYS A 6 -5.44 -1.25 -1.29
N LEU A 7 -4.40 -1.37 -0.49
CA LEU A 7 -3.04 -1.06 -0.90
C LEU A 7 -2.32 -2.34 -1.25
N THR A 8 -1.78 -2.41 -2.46
CA THR A 8 -0.96 -3.54 -2.88
C THR A 8 0.43 -3.03 -3.22
N VAL A 9 1.43 -3.56 -2.54
CA VAL A 9 2.82 -3.21 -2.79
C VAL A 9 3.55 -4.45 -3.29
N THR A 10 4.27 -4.30 -4.40
CA THR A 10 5.09 -5.37 -4.96
C THR A 10 6.55 -4.96 -4.83
N ASP A 11 7.37 -5.80 -4.22
CA ASP A 11 8.80 -5.49 -4.09
C ASP A 11 9.57 -5.94 -5.32
N GLU A 12 10.90 -5.74 -5.31
CA GLU A 12 11.74 -6.10 -6.44
C GLU A 12 11.81 -7.60 -6.70
N PHE A 13 11.45 -8.40 -5.72
CA PHE A 13 11.41 -9.85 -5.84
C PHE A 13 10.03 -10.36 -6.26
N HIS A 14 9.11 -9.44 -6.60
CA HIS A 14 7.74 -9.72 -7.00
C HIS A 14 6.88 -10.32 -5.89
N GLU A 15 7.26 -10.09 -4.65
CA GLU A 15 6.41 -10.43 -3.52
C GLU A 15 5.40 -9.35 -3.29
N LYS A 16 4.16 -9.73 -3.03
CA LYS A 16 3.06 -8.80 -2.84
C LYS A 16 2.67 -8.68 -1.38
N TYR A 17 2.49 -7.45 -0.95
CA TYR A 17 2.02 -7.13 0.39
C TYR A 17 0.71 -6.38 0.26
N VAL A 18 -0.33 -6.87 0.90
CA VAL A 18 -1.67 -6.30 0.78
C VAL A 18 -2.13 -5.78 2.13
N PHE A 19 -2.64 -4.56 2.15
CA PHE A 19 -3.21 -3.96 3.34
C PHE A 19 -4.54 -3.33 2.98
N GLU A 20 -5.58 -3.65 3.74
CA GLU A 20 -6.92 -3.13 3.51
C GLU A 20 -7.40 -2.35 4.72
N SER A 21 -8.06 -1.23 4.48
CA SER A 21 -8.61 -0.41 5.55
C SER A 21 -9.75 0.44 5.01
N GLU A 22 -10.71 0.73 5.88
CA GLU A 22 -11.77 1.67 5.57
C GLU A 22 -11.34 3.10 5.86
N ASP A 23 -10.21 3.26 6.55
CA ASP A 23 -9.67 4.56 6.91
C ASP A 23 -8.60 4.99 5.91
N ARG A 24 -8.91 6.05 5.17
CA ARG A 24 -7.98 6.61 4.19
C ARG A 24 -6.64 7.00 4.81
N GLU A 25 -6.67 7.54 6.03
CA GLU A 25 -5.44 7.99 6.68
C GLU A 25 -4.52 6.82 7.04
N GLU A 26 -5.08 5.67 7.39
CA GLU A 26 -4.27 4.47 7.62
C GLU A 26 -3.54 4.04 6.35
N ILE A 27 -4.23 4.12 5.22
CA ILE A 27 -3.63 3.80 3.93
C ILE A 27 -2.47 4.76 3.63
N LEU A 28 -2.69 6.06 3.87
CA LEU A 28 -1.64 7.05 3.64
C LEU A 28 -0.44 6.84 4.55
N ASP A 29 -0.68 6.46 5.80
CA ASP A 29 0.40 6.16 6.73
C ASP A 29 1.21 4.96 6.26
N ARG A 30 0.54 3.93 5.75
CA ARG A 30 1.23 2.75 5.21
C ARG A 30 2.06 3.08 3.99
N VAL A 31 1.51 3.91 3.10
CA VAL A 31 2.26 4.36 1.93
C VAL A 31 3.50 5.13 2.36
N ALA A 32 3.35 6.02 3.35
CA ALA A 32 4.48 6.79 3.86
C ALA A 32 5.57 5.90 4.44
N LEU A 33 5.17 4.85 5.18
CA LEU A 33 6.13 3.90 5.73
C LEU A 33 6.91 3.17 4.63
N TRP A 34 6.21 2.73 3.59
CA TRP A 34 6.86 2.06 2.47
C TRP A 34 7.83 2.98 1.75
N LEU A 35 7.43 4.23 1.53
CA LEU A 35 8.29 5.20 0.86
C LEU A 35 9.50 5.57 1.72
N ALA A 36 9.34 5.62 3.04
CA ALA A 36 10.45 5.89 3.94
C ALA A 36 11.49 4.77 3.93
N GLN A 37 11.07 3.55 3.62
CA GLN A 37 11.96 2.38 3.58
C GLN A 37 12.43 2.05 2.18
N LEU A 38 12.16 2.92 1.21
CA LEU A 38 12.42 2.66 -0.19
C LEU A 38 13.88 2.33 -0.48
N GLU A 39 14.81 2.97 0.23
CA GLU A 39 16.24 2.73 0.04
C GLU A 39 16.65 1.33 0.50
N ASN A 40 16.00 0.82 1.54
CA ASN A 40 16.32 -0.50 2.10
C ASN A 40 15.44 -1.61 1.51
N THR A 41 14.24 -1.25 1.10
CA THR A 41 13.28 -2.19 0.53
C THR A 41 12.71 -1.60 -0.75
N PRO A 42 13.39 -1.78 -1.87
CA PRO A 42 12.94 -1.21 -3.14
C PRO A 42 11.55 -1.71 -3.53
N ILE A 43 10.71 -0.78 -3.95
CA ILE A 43 9.36 -1.07 -4.39
C ILE A 43 9.34 -1.13 -5.91
N TYR A 44 8.83 -2.24 -6.44
CA TYR A 44 8.64 -2.41 -7.87
C TYR A 44 7.33 -1.74 -8.32
N ASP A 45 6.27 -1.93 -7.55
CA ASP A 45 4.95 -1.39 -7.88
C ASP A 45 4.17 -1.10 -6.61
N LEU A 46 3.38 -0.04 -6.65
CA LEU A 46 2.49 0.32 -5.55
C LEU A 46 1.15 0.72 -6.16
N HIS A 47 0.10 0.04 -5.74
CA HIS A 47 -1.23 0.25 -6.30
C HIS A 47 -2.25 0.45 -5.19
N ILE A 48 -3.09 1.46 -5.35
CA ILE A 48 -4.18 1.73 -4.42
C ILE A 48 -5.49 1.59 -5.15
N GLU A 49 -6.38 0.79 -4.61
CA GLU A 49 -7.68 0.52 -5.17
C GLU A 49 -8.76 0.93 -4.19
N VAL A 50 -9.83 1.50 -4.70
CA VAL A 50 -10.98 1.89 -3.86
C VAL A 50 -12.18 1.06 -4.29
N ASN A 51 -12.70 0.26 -3.36
CA ASN A 51 -13.90 -0.54 -3.58
C ASN A 51 -15.06 0.10 -2.83
N LYS A 52 -16.11 0.42 -3.55
CA LYS A 52 -17.30 1.03 -2.95
C LYS A 52 -18.43 0.01 -2.86
#